data_792fe8495bcea4baa3ff7fed56ff820b
#
_entry.id   792fe8495bcea4baa3ff7fed56ff820b
#
_cell.length_a   1.000
_cell.length_b   1.000
_cell.length_c   1.000
_cell.angle_alpha   90.00
_cell.angle_beta   90.00
_cell.angle_gamma   90.00
#
_symmetry.space_group_name_H-M   'P 1'
#
loop_
_entity.id
_entity.type
_entity.pdbx_description
1 polymer ?
#
loop_
_entity_poly.entity_id
_entity_poly.type
_entity_poly.pdbx_seq_one_letter_code
_entity_poly.pdbx_strand_id
1 'polypeptide(L)'
;MIAMIELKESGKPFNGTVKLLATVGEEVGELGGEQLTKAGYVDDLDALIIGEPTNYSLMYTHMGSINYTVISHGKEAHSSMPDQGYNAINHLNEFITKANAEMNYLAETIENPVLGKTIHNVTLISGGNQVNSIPSHAQLQGNIRSIPEYPNDKIITLLQSIVKELNQETDYHLELTIDYNKIPVKADPDSPLIHCIQQQFSQPLPLVGAAATTDAAEFTKADHSFDFVVFGPGVVTLPHQVDEYVELDNYLDMIEKYQAIILSYLA
;
A
#
# COMPACT_ATOMS: atom_id res chain seq x y z
N MET A 1 6.76 0.18 23.35
CA MET A 1 6.93 -0.69 24.53
C MET A 1 7.56 0.05 25.71
N ILE A 2 8.78 0.60 25.60
CA ILE A 2 9.45 1.30 26.73
C ILE A 2 8.56 2.42 27.29
N ALA A 3 8.01 3.29 26.46
CA ALA A 3 7.09 4.34 26.90
C ALA A 3 5.91 3.82 27.74
N MET A 4 5.36 2.66 27.40
CA MET A 4 4.26 2.05 28.16
C MET A 4 4.73 1.47 29.51
N ILE A 5 5.94 0.91 29.57
CA ILE A 5 6.54 0.40 30.81
C ILE A 5 6.78 1.56 31.78
N GLU A 6 7.46 2.59 31.33
CA GLU A 6 7.77 3.78 32.13
C GLU A 6 6.50 4.53 32.57
N LEU A 7 5.50 4.63 31.68
CA LEU A 7 4.21 5.22 32.01
C LEU A 7 3.51 4.43 33.14
N LYS A 8 3.51 3.10 33.06
CA LYS A 8 2.97 2.23 34.10
C LYS A 8 3.72 2.38 35.41
N GLU A 9 5.05 2.43 35.39
CA GLU A 9 5.90 2.60 36.56
C GLU A 9 5.75 3.99 37.21
N SER A 10 5.47 5.01 36.40
CA SER A 10 5.25 6.38 36.91
C SER A 10 3.99 6.52 37.77
N GLY A 11 3.03 5.61 37.64
CA GLY A 11 1.74 5.66 38.34
C GLY A 11 0.85 6.84 37.94
N LYS A 12 1.17 7.55 36.86
CA LYS A 12 0.34 8.66 36.37
C LYS A 12 -1.03 8.12 35.90
N PRO A 13 -2.15 8.70 36.38
CA PRO A 13 -3.48 8.24 35.98
C PRO A 13 -3.80 8.68 34.55
N PHE A 14 -4.56 7.85 33.84
CA PHE A 14 -5.22 8.17 32.57
C PHE A 14 -6.51 7.35 32.44
N ASN A 15 -7.44 7.78 31.59
CA ASN A 15 -8.73 7.15 31.39
C ASN A 15 -8.72 6.36 30.07
N GLY A 16 -8.66 5.05 30.14
CA GLY A 16 -8.70 4.20 28.94
C GLY A 16 -7.71 3.05 28.96
N THR A 17 -7.47 2.47 27.81
CA THR A 17 -6.58 1.33 27.62
C THR A 17 -5.56 1.64 26.53
N VAL A 18 -4.30 1.32 26.79
CA VAL A 18 -3.24 1.37 25.78
C VAL A 18 -2.85 -0.05 25.40
N LYS A 19 -2.96 -0.38 24.13
CA LYS A 19 -2.57 -1.67 23.56
C LYS A 19 -1.26 -1.53 22.78
N LEU A 20 -0.38 -2.52 22.87
CA LEU A 20 0.74 -2.70 21.96
C LEU A 20 0.38 -3.81 20.96
N LEU A 21 0.28 -3.48 19.69
CA LEU A 21 0.14 -4.43 18.60
C LEU A 21 1.54 -4.64 18.00
N ALA A 22 2.13 -5.81 18.24
CA ALA A 22 3.43 -6.19 17.71
C ALA A 22 3.20 -7.17 16.54
N THR A 23 3.41 -6.69 15.33
CA THR A 23 3.21 -7.45 14.09
C THR A 23 4.48 -8.16 13.65
N VAL A 24 4.32 -9.12 12.75
CA VAL A 24 5.39 -9.80 12.03
C VAL A 24 5.08 -9.82 10.54
N GLY A 25 6.13 -9.80 9.70
CA GLY A 25 5.96 -9.95 8.25
C GLY A 25 5.34 -8.73 7.57
N GLU A 26 5.56 -7.53 8.07
CA GLU A 26 5.15 -6.29 7.42
C GLU A 26 5.76 -6.21 6.02
N GLU A 27 7.07 -6.43 5.90
CA GLU A 27 7.88 -6.38 4.67
C GLU A 27 7.50 -7.44 3.61
N VAL A 28 6.79 -8.48 4.00
CA VAL A 28 6.37 -9.58 3.13
C VAL A 28 4.85 -9.70 3.01
N GLY A 29 4.16 -8.58 3.15
CA GLY A 29 2.73 -8.50 2.91
C GLY A 29 1.87 -8.23 4.13
N GLU A 30 2.42 -7.58 5.18
CA GLU A 30 1.67 -7.09 6.34
C GLU A 30 0.85 -8.21 7.04
N LEU A 31 1.41 -9.43 7.05
CA LEU A 31 0.70 -10.65 7.50
C LEU A 31 0.24 -10.55 8.96
N GLY A 32 1.06 -9.94 9.82
CA GLY A 32 0.72 -9.73 11.23
C GLY A 32 -0.44 -8.76 11.40
N GLY A 33 -0.44 -7.65 10.66
CA GLY A 33 -1.53 -6.68 10.62
C GLY A 33 -2.85 -7.33 10.18
N GLU A 34 -2.81 -8.10 9.10
CA GLU A 34 -3.98 -8.85 8.60
C GLU A 34 -4.55 -9.82 9.65
N GLN A 35 -3.69 -10.59 10.31
CA GLN A 35 -4.12 -11.56 11.32
C GLN A 35 -4.71 -10.88 12.55
N LEU A 36 -4.10 -9.80 13.04
CA LEU A 36 -4.61 -9.05 14.19
C LEU A 36 -5.97 -8.41 13.88
N THR A 37 -6.15 -7.86 12.68
CA THR A 37 -7.43 -7.29 12.23
C THR A 37 -8.51 -8.37 12.16
N LYS A 38 -8.23 -9.50 11.49
CA LYS A 38 -9.17 -10.63 11.42
C LYS A 38 -9.54 -11.23 12.78
N ALA A 39 -8.64 -11.15 13.74
CA ALA A 39 -8.87 -11.64 15.11
C ALA A 39 -9.57 -10.60 16.02
N GLY A 40 -9.94 -9.42 15.49
CA GLY A 40 -10.68 -8.39 16.22
C GLY A 40 -9.85 -7.57 17.21
N TYR A 41 -8.51 -7.61 17.12
CA TYR A 41 -7.66 -6.84 18.06
C TYR A 41 -7.74 -5.33 17.85
N VAL A 42 -8.27 -4.88 16.71
CA VAL A 42 -8.43 -3.46 16.36
C VAL A 42 -9.88 -2.97 16.44
N ASP A 43 -10.85 -3.84 16.77
CA ASP A 43 -12.28 -3.53 16.72
C ASP A 43 -12.75 -2.55 17.82
N ASP A 44 -11.95 -2.32 18.84
CA ASP A 44 -12.25 -1.41 19.95
C ASP A 44 -11.25 -0.24 20.06
N LEU A 45 -10.54 0.09 18.97
CA LEU A 45 -9.61 1.21 18.95
C LEU A 45 -10.35 2.53 18.70
N ASP A 46 -10.03 3.56 19.49
CA ASP A 46 -10.38 4.95 19.18
C ASP A 46 -9.28 5.62 18.36
N ALA A 47 -8.02 5.22 18.58
CA ALA A 47 -6.87 5.77 17.89
C ALA A 47 -5.72 4.75 17.74
N LEU A 48 -4.91 4.91 16.69
CA LEU A 48 -3.77 4.06 16.37
C LEU A 48 -2.55 4.89 15.95
N ILE A 49 -1.40 4.64 16.55
CA ILE A 49 -0.10 5.14 16.08
C ILE A 49 0.70 3.95 15.55
N ILE A 50 1.16 4.06 14.30
CA ILE A 50 2.03 3.08 13.65
C ILE A 50 3.45 3.63 13.69
N GLY A 51 4.35 2.87 14.31
CA GLY A 51 5.70 3.33 14.68
C GLY A 51 6.74 3.18 13.57
N GLU A 52 6.52 3.80 12.41
CA GLU A 52 7.46 3.82 11.29
C GLU A 52 8.42 5.03 11.34
N PRO A 53 9.57 4.98 10.64
CA PRO A 53 10.48 6.12 10.55
C PRO A 53 9.83 7.27 9.77
N THR A 54 9.47 8.36 10.45
CA THR A 54 8.83 9.53 9.83
C THR A 54 9.57 10.84 10.01
N ASN A 55 10.72 10.82 10.69
CA ASN A 55 11.49 12.02 11.01
C ASN A 55 10.62 13.15 11.60
N TYR A 56 9.78 12.81 12.59
CA TYR A 56 8.81 13.72 13.22
C TYR A 56 7.75 14.31 12.27
N SER A 57 7.57 13.75 11.08
CA SER A 57 6.41 14.10 10.24
C SER A 57 5.21 13.22 10.61
N LEU A 58 4.02 13.77 10.52
CA LEU A 58 2.76 13.04 10.72
C LEU A 58 2.28 12.53 9.38
N MET A 59 2.52 11.24 9.10
CA MET A 59 2.06 10.62 7.88
C MET A 59 0.63 10.13 8.10
N TYR A 60 -0.34 10.84 7.52
CA TYR A 60 -1.76 10.56 7.68
C TYR A 60 -2.40 9.87 6.48
N THR A 61 -1.64 9.67 5.40
CA THR A 61 -2.10 9.01 4.18
C THR A 61 -0.95 8.30 3.49
N HIS A 62 -1.22 7.14 2.88
CA HIS A 62 -0.25 6.48 2.02
C HIS A 62 -0.91 5.80 0.82
N MET A 63 -0.12 5.55 -0.23
CA MET A 63 -0.57 4.84 -1.41
C MET A 63 -0.88 3.38 -1.10
N GLY A 64 -1.79 2.80 -1.86
CA GLY A 64 -1.96 1.36 -1.94
C GLY A 64 -0.96 0.72 -2.89
N SER A 65 -0.95 -0.61 -2.92
CA SER A 65 -0.13 -1.39 -3.83
C SER A 65 -0.92 -2.57 -4.39
N ILE A 66 -0.92 -2.71 -5.72
CA ILE A 66 -1.45 -3.88 -6.40
C ILE A 66 -0.33 -4.48 -7.24
N ASN A 67 -0.03 -5.78 -7.04
CA ASN A 67 0.74 -6.55 -8.01
C ASN A 67 -0.22 -7.48 -8.75
N TYR A 68 -0.05 -7.59 -10.05
CA TYR A 68 -0.88 -8.45 -10.86
C TYR A 68 -0.06 -9.16 -11.94
N THR A 69 -0.54 -10.33 -12.33
CA THR A 69 0.00 -11.14 -13.43
C THR A 69 -1.08 -11.28 -14.51
N VAL A 70 -0.70 -11.10 -15.77
CA VAL A 70 -1.54 -11.47 -16.91
C VAL A 70 -0.82 -12.53 -17.73
N ILE A 71 -1.50 -13.64 -17.94
CA ILE A 71 -1.04 -14.75 -18.79
C ILE A 71 -1.86 -14.71 -20.08
N SER A 72 -1.17 -14.82 -21.21
CA SER A 72 -1.78 -14.94 -22.54
C SER A 72 -1.53 -16.34 -23.07
N HIS A 73 -2.62 -17.01 -23.42
CA HIS A 73 -2.63 -18.29 -24.12
C HIS A 73 -2.96 -18.06 -25.58
N GLY A 74 -2.05 -18.44 -26.45
CA GLY A 74 -2.17 -18.40 -27.88
C GLY A 74 -2.16 -19.79 -28.50
N LYS A 75 -1.83 -19.86 -29.80
CA LYS A 75 -1.68 -21.11 -30.55
C LYS A 75 -0.42 -21.04 -31.38
N GLU A 76 0.44 -22.04 -31.18
CA GLU A 76 1.69 -22.14 -31.94
C GLU A 76 1.45 -22.44 -33.42
N ALA A 77 2.25 -21.78 -34.28
CA ALA A 77 2.31 -22.03 -35.71
C ALA A 77 3.66 -21.55 -36.27
N HIS A 78 3.99 -22.01 -37.48
CA HIS A 78 5.17 -21.47 -38.16
C HIS A 78 4.96 -20.00 -38.51
N SER A 79 5.96 -19.16 -38.34
CA SER A 79 5.84 -17.69 -38.52
C SER A 79 5.43 -17.26 -39.95
N SER A 80 5.65 -18.10 -40.96
CA SER A 80 5.18 -17.89 -42.34
C SER A 80 3.69 -18.25 -42.57
N MET A 81 3.02 -18.82 -41.57
CA MET A 81 1.62 -19.25 -41.62
C MET A 81 0.84 -18.61 -40.44
N PRO A 82 0.75 -17.28 -40.37
CA PRO A 82 0.16 -16.58 -39.23
C PRO A 82 -1.31 -16.94 -38.99
N ASP A 83 -2.06 -17.22 -40.02
CA ASP A 83 -3.49 -17.56 -39.94
C ASP A 83 -3.78 -18.93 -39.28
N GLN A 84 -2.73 -19.72 -39.01
CA GLN A 84 -2.85 -21.02 -38.32
C GLN A 84 -2.57 -20.95 -36.83
N GLY A 85 -2.08 -19.78 -36.32
CA GLY A 85 -1.72 -19.57 -34.94
C GLY A 85 -2.36 -18.32 -34.35
N TYR A 86 -2.24 -18.19 -33.02
CA TYR A 86 -2.64 -17.00 -32.26
C TYR A 86 -1.46 -16.52 -31.43
N ASN A 87 -0.98 -15.32 -31.70
CA ASN A 87 0.24 -14.80 -31.11
C ASN A 87 0.00 -14.25 -29.69
N ALA A 88 0.41 -15.02 -28.68
CA ALA A 88 0.25 -14.65 -27.28
C ALA A 88 0.95 -13.32 -26.91
N ILE A 89 2.08 -12.97 -27.55
CA ILE A 89 2.76 -11.69 -27.32
C ILE A 89 1.92 -10.53 -27.84
N ASN A 90 1.27 -10.67 -29.00
CA ASN A 90 0.40 -9.63 -29.54
C ASN A 90 -0.80 -9.38 -28.64
N HIS A 91 -1.40 -10.44 -28.06
CA HIS A 91 -2.49 -10.32 -27.09
C HIS A 91 -2.07 -9.51 -25.85
N LEU A 92 -0.89 -9.81 -25.26
CA LEU A 92 -0.36 -9.02 -24.14
C LEU A 92 -0.10 -7.57 -24.53
N ASN A 93 0.39 -7.31 -25.75
CA ASN A 93 0.62 -5.94 -26.22
C ASN A 93 -0.68 -5.14 -26.29
N GLU A 94 -1.79 -5.76 -26.70
CA GLU A 94 -3.11 -5.11 -26.69
C GLU A 94 -3.60 -4.83 -25.29
N PHE A 95 -3.44 -5.79 -24.38
CA PHE A 95 -3.73 -5.56 -22.96
C PHE A 95 -2.91 -4.38 -22.41
N ILE A 96 -1.59 -4.36 -22.62
CA ILE A 96 -0.71 -3.27 -22.17
C ILE A 96 -1.19 -1.93 -22.72
N THR A 97 -1.53 -1.88 -24.02
CA THR A 97 -1.98 -0.65 -24.69
C THR A 97 -3.26 -0.12 -24.04
N LYS A 98 -4.27 -0.97 -23.83
CA LYS A 98 -5.54 -0.59 -23.20
C LYS A 98 -5.35 -0.21 -21.75
N ALA A 99 -4.62 -1.03 -20.98
CA ALA A 99 -4.36 -0.77 -19.56
C ALA A 99 -3.62 0.56 -19.37
N ASN A 100 -2.59 0.84 -20.16
CA ASN A 100 -1.88 2.11 -20.11
C ASN A 100 -2.77 3.31 -20.47
N ALA A 101 -3.65 3.18 -21.49
CA ALA A 101 -4.56 4.25 -21.87
C ALA A 101 -5.52 4.60 -20.73
N GLU A 102 -6.15 3.60 -20.10
CA GLU A 102 -7.08 3.80 -19.00
C GLU A 102 -6.37 4.33 -17.73
N MET A 103 -5.19 3.79 -17.39
CA MET A 103 -4.44 4.23 -16.22
C MET A 103 -3.88 5.64 -16.39
N ASN A 104 -3.47 6.03 -17.61
CA ASN A 104 -3.07 7.40 -17.92
C ASN A 104 -4.25 8.36 -17.81
N TYR A 105 -5.42 8.00 -18.35
CA TYR A 105 -6.64 8.80 -18.22
C TYR A 105 -7.01 9.00 -16.73
N LEU A 106 -6.93 7.95 -15.93
CA LEU A 106 -7.11 8.01 -14.47
C LEU A 106 -6.14 9.00 -13.82
N ALA A 107 -4.85 8.88 -14.13
CA ALA A 107 -3.80 9.74 -13.58
C ALA A 107 -3.95 11.22 -14.02
N GLU A 108 -4.56 11.50 -15.16
CA GLU A 108 -4.83 12.86 -15.61
C GLU A 108 -6.09 13.48 -15.00
N THR A 109 -7.04 12.65 -14.56
CA THR A 109 -8.36 13.10 -14.10
C THR A 109 -8.54 13.07 -12.58
N ILE A 110 -7.78 12.23 -11.88
CA ILE A 110 -7.90 12.04 -10.42
C ILE A 110 -6.53 12.19 -9.78
N GLU A 111 -6.43 13.11 -8.83
CA GLU A 111 -5.21 13.41 -8.10
C GLU A 111 -5.51 13.59 -6.60
N ASN A 112 -4.63 13.06 -5.77
CA ASN A 112 -4.60 13.35 -4.34
C ASN A 112 -3.66 14.54 -4.10
N PRO A 113 -4.03 15.55 -3.29
CA PRO A 113 -3.20 16.76 -3.11
C PRO A 113 -1.85 16.50 -2.44
N VAL A 114 -1.67 15.34 -1.78
CA VAL A 114 -0.46 14.98 -1.04
C VAL A 114 0.29 13.82 -1.70
N LEU A 115 -0.43 12.80 -2.17
CA LEU A 115 0.15 11.61 -2.78
C LEU A 115 0.37 11.76 -4.29
N GLY A 116 -0.26 12.76 -4.92
CA GLY A 116 -0.25 12.91 -6.37
C GLY A 116 -1.20 11.93 -7.07
N LYS A 117 -0.72 11.26 -8.08
CA LYS A 117 -1.51 10.45 -9.02
C LYS A 117 -1.31 8.95 -8.83
N THR A 118 -2.29 8.16 -9.23
CA THR A 118 -2.10 6.71 -9.38
C THR A 118 -0.97 6.43 -10.37
N ILE A 119 -0.10 5.49 -10.03
CA ILE A 119 1.06 5.09 -10.84
C ILE A 119 0.87 3.66 -11.31
N HIS A 120 1.08 3.40 -12.59
CA HIS A 120 1.00 2.07 -13.19
C HIS A 120 2.26 1.75 -13.98
N ASN A 121 2.83 0.57 -13.77
CA ASN A 121 3.97 0.07 -14.52
C ASN A 121 3.83 -1.42 -14.80
N VAL A 122 4.05 -1.83 -16.05
CA VAL A 122 4.40 -3.22 -16.37
C VAL A 122 5.91 -3.38 -16.16
N THR A 123 6.30 -4.25 -15.25
CA THR A 123 7.69 -4.35 -14.77
C THR A 123 8.39 -5.61 -15.25
N LEU A 124 7.65 -6.65 -15.57
CA LEU A 124 8.18 -7.90 -16.12
C LEU A 124 7.34 -8.34 -17.32
N ILE A 125 7.98 -8.87 -18.34
CA ILE A 125 7.35 -9.48 -19.50
C ILE A 125 8.21 -10.60 -20.04
N SER A 126 7.61 -11.71 -20.45
CA SER A 126 8.27 -12.83 -21.12
C SER A 126 7.32 -13.53 -22.08
N GLY A 127 7.87 -14.16 -23.14
CA GLY A 127 7.08 -14.94 -24.10
C GLY A 127 7.87 -15.36 -25.32
N GLY A 128 7.40 -16.43 -25.96
CA GLY A 128 8.02 -17.02 -27.14
C GLY A 128 9.27 -17.85 -26.84
N ASN A 129 9.61 -18.75 -27.77
CA ASN A 129 10.73 -19.68 -27.64
C ASN A 129 11.74 -19.55 -28.79
N GLN A 130 11.28 -19.21 -29.99
CA GLN A 130 12.12 -19.10 -31.18
C GLN A 130 11.53 -18.13 -32.20
N VAL A 131 12.40 -17.51 -33.02
CA VAL A 131 12.04 -16.43 -33.91
C VAL A 131 11.09 -16.85 -35.04
N ASN A 132 11.14 -18.09 -35.47
CA ASN A 132 10.33 -18.62 -36.58
C ASN A 132 9.04 -19.34 -36.13
N SER A 133 8.63 -19.16 -34.89
CA SER A 133 7.38 -19.70 -34.35
C SER A 133 6.51 -18.61 -33.75
N ILE A 134 5.21 -18.65 -34.04
CA ILE A 134 4.18 -17.84 -33.36
C ILE A 134 4.09 -18.37 -31.92
N PRO A 135 4.25 -17.52 -30.88
CA PRO A 135 4.23 -17.98 -29.51
C PRO A 135 2.83 -18.33 -29.02
N SER A 136 2.72 -19.49 -28.40
CA SER A 136 1.48 -19.96 -27.74
C SER A 136 1.36 -19.54 -26.29
N HIS A 137 2.40 -18.93 -25.73
CA HIS A 137 2.39 -18.46 -24.32
C HIS A 137 3.21 -17.18 -24.15
N ALA A 138 2.67 -16.25 -23.40
CA ALA A 138 3.37 -15.07 -22.91
C ALA A 138 2.78 -14.63 -21.57
N GLN A 139 3.56 -13.93 -20.76
CA GLN A 139 3.08 -13.39 -19.49
C GLN A 139 3.73 -12.05 -19.18
N LEU A 140 3.03 -11.25 -18.39
CA LEU A 140 3.55 -10.02 -17.81
C LEU A 140 3.21 -9.92 -16.33
N GLN A 141 3.95 -9.08 -15.62
CA GLN A 141 3.60 -8.63 -14.27
C GLN A 141 3.64 -7.11 -14.22
N GLY A 142 2.68 -6.54 -13.52
CA GLY A 142 2.57 -5.12 -13.31
C GLY A 142 2.43 -4.75 -11.83
N ASN A 143 2.84 -3.53 -11.53
CA ASN A 143 2.66 -2.92 -10.22
C ASN A 143 1.87 -1.61 -10.37
N ILE A 144 0.93 -1.39 -9.45
CA ILE A 144 0.15 -0.15 -9.37
C ILE A 144 0.29 0.42 -7.97
N ARG A 145 0.54 1.73 -7.90
CA ARG A 145 0.42 2.52 -6.68
C ARG A 145 -0.84 3.34 -6.75
N SER A 146 -1.82 2.99 -5.95
CA SER A 146 -3.16 3.60 -5.94
C SER A 146 -3.28 4.71 -4.91
N ILE A 147 -4.29 5.55 -5.08
CA ILE A 147 -4.62 6.65 -4.15
C ILE A 147 -6.03 6.45 -3.58
N PRO A 148 -6.35 7.03 -2.41
CA PRO A 148 -7.67 6.85 -1.77
C PRO A 148 -8.85 7.32 -2.63
N GLU A 149 -8.67 8.31 -3.49
CA GLU A 149 -9.69 8.87 -4.37
C GLU A 149 -10.11 7.88 -5.48
N TYR A 150 -9.24 6.90 -5.82
CA TYR A 150 -9.56 5.80 -6.73
C TYR A 150 -8.98 4.47 -6.19
N PRO A 151 -9.72 3.80 -5.30
CA PRO A 151 -9.23 2.66 -4.55
C PRO A 151 -9.04 1.39 -5.39
N ASN A 152 -8.35 0.42 -4.81
CA ASN A 152 -7.89 -0.80 -5.48
C ASN A 152 -9.00 -1.62 -6.13
N ASP A 153 -10.17 -1.72 -5.51
CA ASP A 153 -11.32 -2.46 -6.05
C ASP A 153 -11.79 -1.92 -7.41
N LYS A 154 -11.77 -0.59 -7.59
CA LYS A 154 -12.09 0.06 -8.86
C LYS A 154 -11.02 -0.22 -9.92
N ILE A 155 -9.74 -0.17 -9.54
CA ILE A 155 -8.63 -0.47 -10.44
C ILE A 155 -8.68 -1.95 -10.87
N ILE A 156 -8.89 -2.87 -9.94
CA ILE A 156 -9.01 -4.30 -10.22
C ILE A 156 -10.20 -4.56 -11.17
N THR A 157 -11.34 -3.92 -10.91
CA THR A 157 -12.52 -4.02 -11.79
C THR A 157 -12.21 -3.50 -13.20
N LEU A 158 -11.45 -2.40 -13.32
CA LEU A 158 -11.01 -1.86 -14.60
C LEU A 158 -10.13 -2.87 -15.36
N LEU A 159 -9.10 -3.44 -14.71
CA LEU A 159 -8.24 -4.45 -15.34
C LEU A 159 -9.02 -5.69 -15.77
N GLN A 160 -9.94 -6.17 -14.92
CA GLN A 160 -10.84 -7.29 -15.23
C GLN A 160 -11.74 -6.99 -16.44
N SER A 161 -12.23 -5.75 -16.56
CA SER A 161 -13.05 -5.33 -17.69
C SER A 161 -12.27 -5.35 -19.02
N ILE A 162 -11.00 -4.93 -18.99
CA ILE A 162 -10.10 -4.96 -20.15
C ILE A 162 -9.88 -6.41 -20.60
N VAL A 163 -9.54 -7.31 -19.67
CA VAL A 163 -9.36 -8.74 -19.99
C VAL A 163 -10.65 -9.36 -20.52
N LYS A 164 -11.79 -9.04 -19.91
CA LYS A 164 -13.09 -9.53 -20.38
C LYS A 164 -13.42 -9.02 -21.79
N GLU A 165 -13.16 -7.77 -22.10
CA GLU A 165 -13.36 -7.19 -23.42
C GLU A 165 -12.49 -7.92 -24.46
N LEU A 166 -11.19 -8.04 -24.21
CA LEU A 166 -10.26 -8.71 -25.11
C LEU A 166 -10.62 -10.20 -25.31
N ASN A 167 -11.05 -10.89 -24.29
CA ASN A 167 -11.48 -12.30 -24.37
C ASN A 167 -12.83 -12.51 -25.13
N GLN A 168 -13.50 -11.46 -25.58
CA GLN A 168 -14.64 -11.58 -26.49
C GLN A 168 -14.22 -11.88 -27.92
N GLU A 169 -12.98 -11.55 -28.28
CA GLU A 169 -12.37 -11.97 -29.53
C GLU A 169 -12.08 -13.49 -29.48
N THR A 170 -12.37 -14.22 -30.57
CA THR A 170 -12.31 -15.70 -30.57
C THR A 170 -10.92 -16.28 -30.32
N ASP A 171 -9.89 -15.50 -30.58
CA ASP A 171 -8.49 -15.95 -30.56
C ASP A 171 -7.76 -15.53 -29.28
N TYR A 172 -8.39 -14.72 -28.43
CA TYR A 172 -7.81 -14.23 -27.19
C TYR A 172 -8.16 -15.15 -26.02
N HIS A 173 -7.17 -15.44 -25.21
CA HIS A 173 -7.36 -16.07 -23.91
C HIS A 173 -6.36 -15.47 -22.90
N LEU A 174 -6.80 -14.45 -22.23
CA LEU A 174 -6.05 -13.76 -21.18
C LEU A 174 -6.59 -14.15 -19.82
N GLU A 175 -5.68 -14.43 -18.89
CA GLU A 175 -5.99 -14.69 -17.48
C GLU A 175 -5.33 -13.61 -16.63
N LEU A 176 -6.10 -12.94 -15.76
CA LEU A 176 -5.62 -11.96 -14.80
C LEU A 176 -5.65 -12.55 -13.40
N THR A 177 -4.52 -12.47 -12.71
CA THR A 177 -4.40 -12.79 -11.29
C THR A 177 -3.94 -11.54 -10.52
N ILE A 178 -4.56 -11.29 -9.37
CA ILE A 178 -4.09 -10.27 -8.42
C ILE A 178 -3.23 -10.98 -7.38
N ASP A 179 -1.93 -10.73 -7.43
CA ASP A 179 -0.93 -11.41 -6.60
C ASP A 179 -0.76 -10.73 -5.23
N TYR A 180 -1.00 -9.41 -5.18
CA TYR A 180 -0.84 -8.58 -4.00
C TYR A 180 -1.85 -7.42 -4.04
N ASN A 181 -2.50 -7.13 -2.92
CA ASN A 181 -3.51 -6.08 -2.85
C ASN A 181 -3.54 -5.43 -1.46
N LYS A 182 -2.84 -4.28 -1.33
CA LYS A 182 -2.84 -3.43 -0.14
C LYS A 182 -3.52 -2.11 -0.45
N ILE A 183 -4.55 -1.79 0.33
CA ILE A 183 -5.39 -0.62 0.06
C ILE A 183 -4.66 0.70 0.36
N PRO A 184 -4.94 1.77 -0.37
CA PRO A 184 -4.52 3.11 0.02
C PRO A 184 -5.32 3.55 1.26
N VAL A 185 -4.68 4.30 2.14
CA VAL A 185 -5.31 4.77 3.38
C VAL A 185 -5.24 6.29 3.51
N LYS A 186 -6.21 6.87 4.20
CA LYS A 186 -6.26 8.29 4.52
C LYS A 186 -6.99 8.50 5.83
N ALA A 187 -6.27 9.08 6.81
CA ALA A 187 -6.86 9.60 8.05
C ALA A 187 -7.34 11.04 7.85
N ASP A 188 -8.12 11.52 8.80
CA ASP A 188 -8.47 12.93 8.89
C ASP A 188 -7.24 13.72 9.41
N PRO A 189 -6.68 14.66 8.63
CA PRO A 189 -5.56 15.49 9.08
C PRO A 189 -5.91 16.41 10.26
N ASP A 190 -7.20 16.63 10.51
CA ASP A 190 -7.72 17.44 11.62
C ASP A 190 -8.26 16.57 12.78
N SER A 191 -7.87 15.28 12.83
CA SER A 191 -8.32 14.35 13.86
C SER A 191 -7.85 14.72 15.26
N PRO A 192 -8.60 14.34 16.31
CA PRO A 192 -8.19 14.50 17.71
C PRO A 192 -6.80 13.94 18.00
N LEU A 193 -6.44 12.80 17.41
CA LEU A 193 -5.12 12.21 17.56
C LEU A 193 -4.02 13.13 17.03
N ILE A 194 -4.17 13.63 15.79
CA ILE A 194 -3.18 14.53 15.17
C ILE A 194 -3.05 15.83 15.97
N HIS A 195 -4.16 16.42 16.40
CA HIS A 195 -4.12 17.60 17.26
C HIS A 195 -3.42 17.33 18.59
N CYS A 196 -3.70 16.19 19.22
CA CYS A 196 -3.04 15.79 20.47
C CYS A 196 -1.51 15.67 20.29
N ILE A 197 -1.06 15.05 19.19
CA ILE A 197 0.37 14.93 18.88
C ILE A 197 0.98 16.31 18.65
N GLN A 198 0.39 17.16 17.83
CA GLN A 198 0.86 18.50 17.54
C GLN A 198 1.11 19.34 18.80
N GLN A 199 0.25 19.21 19.80
CA GLN A 199 0.36 19.92 21.09
C GLN A 199 1.61 19.52 21.93
N GLN A 200 2.23 18.38 21.63
CA GLN A 200 3.44 17.92 22.32
C GLN A 200 4.73 18.55 21.76
N PHE A 201 4.62 19.40 20.74
CA PHE A 201 5.74 20.03 20.07
C PHE A 201 5.62 21.56 20.07
N SER A 202 6.76 22.25 20.15
CA SER A 202 6.81 23.73 20.15
C SER A 202 6.55 24.34 18.78
N GLN A 203 6.69 23.56 17.71
CA GLN A 203 6.44 23.97 16.33
C GLN A 203 5.54 22.92 15.66
N PRO A 204 4.66 23.33 14.75
CA PRO A 204 3.83 22.40 14.01
C PRO A 204 4.66 21.38 13.24
N LEU A 205 4.31 20.09 13.38
CA LEU A 205 4.91 19.02 12.61
C LEU A 205 4.30 18.96 11.20
N PRO A 206 5.11 18.63 10.17
CA PRO A 206 4.60 18.47 8.82
C PRO A 206 3.56 17.35 8.73
N LEU A 207 2.46 17.61 8.02
CA LEU A 207 1.48 16.60 7.59
C LEU A 207 1.90 16.08 6.22
N VAL A 208 2.13 14.78 6.09
CA VAL A 208 2.70 14.19 4.88
C VAL A 208 1.95 12.94 4.45
N GLY A 209 2.26 12.49 3.23
CA GLY A 209 1.87 11.18 2.71
C GLY A 209 3.09 10.37 2.28
N ALA A 210 2.91 9.07 2.05
CA ALA A 210 3.95 8.18 1.55
C ALA A 210 3.52 7.40 0.32
N ALA A 211 4.46 7.20 -0.61
CA ALA A 211 4.28 6.31 -1.77
C ALA A 211 4.58 4.82 -1.43
N ALA A 212 4.52 4.47 -0.16
CA ALA A 212 4.72 3.13 0.39
C ALA A 212 3.41 2.62 1.02
N THR A 213 3.36 1.37 1.46
CA THR A 213 2.31 0.80 2.31
C THR A 213 2.86 0.56 3.71
N THR A 214 1.98 0.45 4.70
CA THR A 214 2.29 0.07 6.08
C THR A 214 1.18 -0.84 6.60
N ASP A 215 1.33 -1.40 7.79
CA ASP A 215 0.26 -2.16 8.47
C ASP A 215 -1.09 -1.40 8.57
N ALA A 216 -1.10 -0.06 8.35
CA ALA A 216 -2.34 0.71 8.26
C ALA A 216 -3.28 0.17 7.18
N ALA A 217 -2.76 -0.34 6.05
CA ALA A 217 -3.58 -0.93 4.99
C ALA A 217 -4.37 -2.16 5.47
N GLU A 218 -3.91 -2.84 6.51
CA GLU A 218 -4.63 -3.96 7.11
C GLU A 218 -5.50 -3.52 8.29
N PHE A 219 -4.99 -2.69 9.18
CA PHE A 219 -5.76 -2.25 10.36
C PHE A 219 -7.00 -1.44 9.99
N THR A 220 -6.94 -0.61 8.95
CA THR A 220 -8.08 0.19 8.48
C THR A 220 -9.19 -0.62 7.78
N LYS A 221 -9.01 -1.94 7.64
CA LYS A 221 -10.08 -2.87 7.20
C LYS A 221 -11.00 -3.32 8.35
N ALA A 222 -10.78 -2.86 9.58
CA ALA A 222 -11.69 -3.09 10.70
C ALA A 222 -13.11 -2.57 10.38
N ASP A 223 -14.11 -3.18 11.01
CA ASP A 223 -15.52 -2.85 10.76
C ASP A 223 -15.95 -1.49 11.33
N HIS A 224 -15.07 -0.78 12.01
CA HIS A 224 -15.30 0.57 12.53
C HIS A 224 -14.15 1.51 12.17
N SER A 225 -14.40 2.81 12.24
CA SER A 225 -13.40 3.85 11.98
C SER A 225 -12.73 4.29 13.29
N PHE A 226 -11.45 4.51 13.25
CA PHE A 226 -10.63 5.09 14.31
C PHE A 226 -9.63 6.09 13.72
N ASP A 227 -9.14 7.00 14.55
CA ASP A 227 -8.07 7.90 14.14
C ASP A 227 -6.76 7.12 13.98
N PHE A 228 -6.00 7.41 12.92
CA PHE A 228 -4.66 6.83 12.81
C PHE A 228 -3.65 7.82 12.28
N VAL A 229 -2.39 7.57 12.62
CA VAL A 229 -1.23 8.26 12.08
C VAL A 229 -0.03 7.32 12.08
N VAL A 230 0.79 7.40 11.05
CA VAL A 230 2.11 6.78 11.03
C VAL A 230 3.10 7.81 11.57
N PHE A 231 3.77 7.48 12.68
CA PHE A 231 4.61 8.42 13.40
C PHE A 231 5.62 7.70 14.29
N GLY A 232 6.91 7.96 14.05
CA GLY A 232 7.98 7.36 14.85
C GLY A 232 9.35 7.99 14.60
N PRO A 233 10.37 7.56 15.37
CA PRO A 233 11.73 8.01 15.21
C PRO A 233 12.37 7.43 13.95
N GLY A 234 13.46 8.04 13.50
CA GLY A 234 14.23 7.57 12.37
C GLY A 234 14.00 8.39 11.09
N VAL A 235 14.91 8.24 10.16
CA VAL A 235 14.97 9.04 8.93
C VAL A 235 14.30 8.27 7.81
N VAL A 236 13.32 8.88 7.14
CA VAL A 236 12.46 8.28 6.09
C VAL A 236 13.25 7.66 4.92
N THR A 237 14.47 8.14 4.65
CA THR A 237 15.29 7.68 3.53
C THR A 237 16.27 6.55 3.86
N LEU A 238 16.31 6.12 5.13
CA LEU A 238 17.25 5.08 5.59
C LEU A 238 16.71 3.64 5.54
N PRO A 239 15.38 3.37 5.59
CA PRO A 239 14.89 2.00 5.51
C PRO A 239 15.46 1.26 4.31
N HIS A 240 15.83 -0.02 4.52
CA HIS A 240 16.44 -0.92 3.54
C HIS A 240 17.82 -0.50 3.01
N GLN A 241 18.46 0.50 3.63
CA GLN A 241 19.83 0.89 3.29
C GLN A 241 20.86 0.05 4.06
N VAL A 242 22.06 -0.09 3.46
CA VAL A 242 23.20 -0.62 4.21
C VAL A 242 23.54 0.34 5.34
N ASP A 243 23.79 -0.20 6.53
CA ASP A 243 24.05 0.58 7.76
C ASP A 243 22.88 1.46 8.20
N GLU A 244 21.63 1.00 7.99
CA GLU A 244 20.42 1.64 8.54
C GLU A 244 20.56 1.89 10.05
N TYR A 245 20.19 3.08 10.49
CA TYR A 245 20.31 3.49 11.90
C TYR A 245 19.18 4.40 12.33
N VAL A 246 19.01 4.54 13.64
CA VAL A 246 18.23 5.60 14.28
C VAL A 246 19.13 6.39 15.21
N GLU A 247 19.00 7.72 15.19
CA GLU A 247 19.69 8.58 16.13
C GLU A 247 19.21 8.33 17.56
N LEU A 248 20.14 8.08 18.48
CA LEU A 248 19.80 7.71 19.86
C LEU A 248 18.96 8.80 20.54
N ASP A 249 19.30 10.05 20.35
CA ASP A 249 18.58 11.18 20.94
C ASP A 249 17.12 11.24 20.43
N ASN A 250 16.89 11.00 19.13
CA ASN A 250 15.55 10.94 18.54
C ASN A 250 14.75 9.74 19.08
N TYR A 251 15.42 8.60 19.26
CA TYR A 251 14.79 7.42 19.84
C TYR A 251 14.34 7.66 21.29
N LEU A 252 15.20 8.27 22.10
CA LEU A 252 14.90 8.58 23.51
C LEU A 252 13.82 9.69 23.63
N ASP A 253 13.91 10.76 22.84
CA ASP A 253 12.88 11.81 22.81
C ASP A 253 11.51 11.23 22.42
N MET A 254 11.46 10.31 21.45
CA MET A 254 10.19 9.71 21.02
C MET A 254 9.53 8.88 22.13
N ILE A 255 10.31 8.26 23.04
CA ILE A 255 9.75 7.57 24.21
C ILE A 255 8.98 8.54 25.10
N GLU A 256 9.58 9.73 25.39
CA GLU A 256 8.94 10.78 26.17
C GLU A 256 7.71 11.34 25.45
N LYS A 257 7.79 11.54 24.11
CA LYS A 257 6.67 12.03 23.29
C LYS A 257 5.50 11.06 23.32
N TYR A 258 5.74 9.75 23.14
CA TYR A 258 4.66 8.76 23.22
C TYR A 258 3.98 8.76 24.59
N GLN A 259 4.71 8.91 25.68
CA GLN A 259 4.11 9.03 27.02
C GLN A 259 3.23 10.28 27.14
N ALA A 260 3.73 11.43 26.66
CA ALA A 260 2.99 12.70 26.68
C ALA A 260 1.72 12.63 25.82
N ILE A 261 1.81 12.02 24.63
CA ILE A 261 0.67 11.81 23.74
C ILE A 261 -0.39 10.93 24.43
N ILE A 262 0.00 9.78 24.99
CA ILE A 262 -0.91 8.86 25.68
C ILE A 262 -1.62 9.58 26.83
N LEU A 263 -0.88 10.29 27.69
CA LEU A 263 -1.44 11.02 28.83
C LEU A 263 -2.39 12.15 28.37
N SER A 264 -2.07 12.83 27.30
CA SER A 264 -2.87 13.94 26.76
C SER A 264 -4.14 13.44 26.05
N TYR A 265 -4.03 12.34 25.32
CA TYR A 265 -5.16 11.76 24.57
C TYR A 265 -6.18 11.07 25.48
N LEU A 266 -5.71 10.48 26.58
CA LEU A 266 -6.53 9.74 27.55
C LEU A 266 -6.77 10.52 28.86
N ALA A 267 -6.65 11.84 28.83
CA ALA A 267 -6.82 12.72 30.01
C ALA A 267 -8.27 12.74 30.53
#